data_49dcb1745f54220da62898ff2d6a2595
#
_entry.id   49dcb1745f54220da62898ff2d6a2595
#
_cell.length_a   1.000
_cell.length_b   1.000
_cell.length_c   1.000
_cell.angle_alpha   90.00
_cell.angle_beta   90.00
_cell.angle_gamma   90.00
#
_symmetry.space_group_name_H-M   'P 1'
#
loop_
_entity.id
_entity.type
_entity.pdbx_description
1 polymer ?
#
loop_
_entity_poly.entity_id
_entity_poly.type
_entity_poly.pdbx_seq_one_letter_code
_entity_poly.pdbx_strand_id
1 'polypeptide(L)'
;MACAKSSNAEKTNAIVMAAGLGTRMAPLTKTTPKPLISVNGTPMIETVINALVTADVERISVVVGYLKEQFCYLEERYPAVVLVENTEYLEKNNISSIYAAVDVLEQGATFICEADLVISDEHIFQPWPSRSCYFGRKFSGYTDDWVFDLDDSGKIARVGKGGSDTYAMVGLSYFSAPDAKRLARFMHDAYKETGHEQLFWDDVVNNHIAELDLSIRPVEAWQIAELDSVAELAAFDHGYECLLRS
;
A
#
# COMPACT_ATOMS: atom_id res chain seq x y z
N MET A 1 -2.09 -27.35 -27.36
CA MET A 1 -3.42 -26.71 -27.31
C MET A 1 -3.26 -25.43 -26.52
N ALA A 2 -3.26 -24.30 -27.21
CA ALA A 2 -3.20 -22.98 -26.54
C ALA A 2 -4.58 -22.70 -25.94
N CYS A 3 -4.63 -22.59 -24.62
CA CYS A 3 -5.83 -22.14 -23.91
C CYS A 3 -6.08 -20.69 -24.33
N ALA A 4 -7.14 -20.43 -25.09
CA ALA A 4 -7.55 -19.09 -25.44
C ALA A 4 -7.85 -18.31 -24.13
N LYS A 5 -7.07 -17.29 -23.81
CA LYS A 5 -7.40 -16.33 -22.77
C LYS A 5 -8.75 -15.71 -23.14
N SER A 6 -9.73 -15.86 -22.29
CA SER A 6 -11.06 -15.25 -22.42
C SER A 6 -10.86 -13.72 -22.53
N SER A 7 -11.38 -13.12 -23.60
CA SER A 7 -11.20 -11.72 -23.97
C SER A 7 -12.01 -10.73 -23.13
N ASN A 8 -12.30 -11.07 -21.86
CA ASN A 8 -13.00 -10.22 -20.89
C ASN A 8 -12.38 -10.33 -19.48
N ALA A 9 -11.06 -10.56 -19.37
CA ALA A 9 -10.38 -10.42 -18.08
C ALA A 9 -10.43 -8.95 -17.67
N GLU A 10 -11.06 -8.64 -16.53
CA GLU A 10 -11.00 -7.31 -15.94
C GLU A 10 -9.53 -6.93 -15.76
N LYS A 11 -9.17 -5.73 -16.21
CA LYS A 11 -7.80 -5.21 -16.03
C LYS A 11 -7.49 -5.13 -14.55
N THR A 12 -6.28 -5.52 -14.20
CA THR A 12 -5.78 -5.50 -12.84
C THR A 12 -4.69 -4.47 -12.70
N ASN A 13 -4.89 -3.61 -11.72
CA ASN A 13 -4.03 -2.49 -11.47
C ASN A 13 -3.45 -2.56 -10.05
N ALA A 14 -2.36 -1.83 -9.84
CA ALA A 14 -1.89 -1.50 -8.50
C ALA A 14 -1.53 -0.02 -8.41
N ILE A 15 -1.75 0.55 -7.22
CA ILE A 15 -1.23 1.84 -6.79
C ILE A 15 -0.23 1.57 -5.67
N VAL A 16 1.01 2.03 -5.84
CA VAL A 16 2.07 1.90 -4.83
C VAL A 16 2.43 3.30 -4.33
N MET A 17 2.16 3.59 -3.06
CA MET A 17 2.32 4.93 -2.48
C MET A 17 3.75 5.15 -2.01
N ALA A 18 4.52 5.96 -2.76
CA ALA A 18 5.95 6.21 -2.53
C ALA A 18 6.30 7.70 -2.41
N ALA A 19 5.32 8.60 -2.18
CA ALA A 19 5.54 10.05 -2.25
C ALA A 19 6.08 10.67 -0.95
N GLY A 20 6.05 9.97 0.19
CA GLY A 20 6.32 10.49 1.52
C GLY A 20 7.78 10.84 1.80
N LEU A 21 8.02 11.73 2.78
CA LEU A 21 9.36 12.18 3.21
C LEU A 21 10.16 11.12 3.99
N GLY A 22 9.50 10.15 4.64
CA GLY A 22 10.16 9.11 5.43
C GLY A 22 10.99 9.64 6.61
N THR A 23 10.58 10.71 7.26
CA THR A 23 11.38 11.46 8.25
C THR A 23 11.87 10.63 9.44
N ARG A 24 11.13 9.58 9.83
CA ARG A 24 11.52 8.65 10.91
C ARG A 24 12.77 7.82 10.59
N MET A 25 13.13 7.70 9.31
CA MET A 25 14.33 6.99 8.83
C MET A 25 15.54 7.91 8.61
N ALA A 26 15.50 9.17 9.09
CA ALA A 26 16.67 10.04 9.04
C ALA A 26 17.84 9.42 9.86
N PRO A 27 19.10 9.57 9.39
CA PRO A 27 19.57 10.45 8.31
C PRO A 27 19.48 9.85 6.91
N LEU A 28 19.14 8.57 6.72
CA LEU A 28 19.13 7.89 5.41
C LEU A 28 18.23 8.62 4.40
N THR A 29 17.05 9.04 4.86
CA THR A 29 16.04 9.69 4.01
C THR A 29 16.36 11.13 3.63
N LYS A 30 17.49 11.69 4.07
CA LYS A 30 17.96 12.99 3.56
C LYS A 30 18.42 12.93 2.10
N THR A 31 18.85 11.76 1.66
CA THR A 31 19.43 11.56 0.32
C THR A 31 18.77 10.45 -0.49
N THR A 32 18.01 9.57 0.17
CA THR A 32 17.39 8.40 -0.46
C THR A 32 15.94 8.32 -0.01
N PRO A 33 14.94 8.29 -0.92
CA PRO A 33 13.56 8.03 -0.54
C PRO A 33 13.43 6.76 0.31
N LYS A 34 12.58 6.77 1.35
CA LYS A 34 12.38 5.60 2.22
C LYS A 34 12.15 4.29 1.44
N PRO A 35 11.26 4.27 0.40
CA PRO A 35 11.03 3.06 -0.39
C PRO A 35 12.23 2.53 -1.17
N LEU A 36 13.23 3.37 -1.44
CA LEU A 36 14.45 3.01 -2.15
C LEU A 36 15.60 2.56 -1.23
N ILE A 37 15.40 2.59 0.09
CA ILE A 37 16.38 2.02 1.02
C ILE A 37 16.44 0.51 0.78
N SER A 38 17.65 0.01 0.55
CA SER A 38 17.88 -1.42 0.36
C SER A 38 17.78 -2.19 1.66
N VAL A 39 17.15 -3.33 1.62
CA VAL A 39 17.09 -4.29 2.72
C VAL A 39 17.59 -5.63 2.18
N ASN A 40 18.64 -6.17 2.80
CA ASN A 40 19.32 -7.38 2.30
C ASN A 40 19.70 -7.27 0.80
N GLY A 41 20.09 -6.08 0.34
CA GLY A 41 20.52 -5.81 -1.03
C GLY A 41 19.41 -5.49 -2.04
N THR A 42 18.14 -5.45 -1.64
CA THR A 42 16.99 -5.13 -2.51
C THR A 42 16.24 -3.91 -1.96
N PRO A 43 15.96 -2.87 -2.74
CA PRO A 43 15.09 -1.76 -2.33
C PRO A 43 13.71 -2.26 -1.88
N MET A 44 13.17 -1.69 -0.78
CA MET A 44 11.87 -2.12 -0.24
C MET A 44 10.78 -2.12 -1.30
N ILE A 45 10.63 -1.05 -2.06
CA ILE A 45 9.63 -0.94 -3.12
C ILE A 45 9.75 -2.04 -4.18
N GLU A 46 10.96 -2.50 -4.48
CA GLU A 46 11.16 -3.56 -5.47
C GLU A 46 10.63 -4.91 -4.98
N THR A 47 10.61 -5.16 -3.67
CA THR A 47 9.97 -6.36 -3.12
C THR A 47 8.45 -6.34 -3.35
N VAL A 48 7.83 -5.16 -3.21
CA VAL A 48 6.40 -4.94 -3.51
C VAL A 48 6.12 -5.12 -5.00
N ILE A 49 6.92 -4.48 -5.86
CA ILE A 49 6.76 -4.58 -7.33
C ILE A 49 6.94 -6.01 -7.80
N ASN A 50 7.95 -6.73 -7.30
CA ASN A 50 8.21 -8.12 -7.67
C ASN A 50 7.02 -9.03 -7.32
N ALA A 51 6.42 -8.87 -6.13
CA ALA A 51 5.25 -9.62 -5.73
C ALA A 51 4.01 -9.30 -6.62
N LEU A 52 3.81 -8.02 -7.00
CA LEU A 52 2.76 -7.60 -7.92
C LEU A 52 2.97 -8.17 -9.33
N VAL A 53 4.21 -8.18 -9.83
CA VAL A 53 4.58 -8.79 -11.11
C VAL A 53 4.36 -10.31 -11.07
N THR A 54 4.74 -10.98 -9.99
CA THR A 54 4.49 -12.41 -9.77
C THR A 54 2.99 -12.74 -9.74
N ALA A 55 2.17 -11.77 -9.33
CA ALA A 55 0.72 -11.88 -9.37
C ALA A 55 0.09 -11.53 -10.74
N ASP A 56 0.88 -11.29 -11.79
CA ASP A 56 0.40 -10.88 -13.12
C ASP A 56 -0.41 -9.57 -13.13
N VAL A 57 -0.08 -8.61 -12.25
CA VAL A 57 -0.70 -7.27 -12.27
C VAL A 57 -0.26 -6.54 -13.55
N GLU A 58 -1.24 -6.07 -14.35
CA GLU A 58 -0.98 -5.52 -15.68
C GLU A 58 -0.37 -4.11 -15.65
N ARG A 59 -0.76 -3.30 -14.64
CA ARG A 59 -0.28 -1.93 -14.46
C ARG A 59 -0.01 -1.64 -13.00
N ILE A 60 1.20 -1.14 -12.71
CA ILE A 60 1.64 -0.74 -11.39
C ILE A 60 1.94 0.77 -11.42
N SER A 61 1.03 1.57 -10.88
CA SER A 61 1.20 3.02 -10.78
C SER A 61 1.92 3.35 -9.48
N VAL A 62 3.20 3.71 -9.58
CA VAL A 62 4.00 4.14 -8.43
C VAL A 62 3.85 5.64 -8.25
N VAL A 63 3.22 6.03 -7.15
CA VAL A 63 2.96 7.44 -6.84
C VAL A 63 4.15 8.02 -6.10
N VAL A 64 4.84 8.95 -6.75
CA VAL A 64 6.11 9.54 -6.29
C VAL A 64 5.95 11.02 -5.94
N GLY A 65 6.81 11.52 -5.06
CA GLY A 65 6.84 12.94 -4.65
C GLY A 65 8.24 13.34 -4.21
N TYR A 66 8.61 13.04 -2.97
CA TYR A 66 9.93 13.35 -2.44
C TYR A 66 11.04 12.61 -3.21
N LEU A 67 12.04 13.38 -3.73
CA LEU A 67 13.16 12.89 -4.52
C LEU A 67 12.72 11.97 -5.68
N LYS A 68 11.61 12.31 -6.33
CA LYS A 68 10.93 11.51 -7.36
C LYS A 68 11.84 11.05 -8.49
N GLU A 69 12.88 11.83 -8.84
CA GLU A 69 13.82 11.53 -9.92
C GLU A 69 14.57 10.21 -9.69
N GLN A 70 14.73 9.80 -8.43
CA GLN A 70 15.41 8.55 -8.09
C GLN A 70 14.59 7.30 -8.42
N PHE A 71 13.30 7.44 -8.71
CA PHE A 71 12.44 6.32 -9.08
C PHE A 71 12.41 6.02 -10.58
N CYS A 72 12.98 6.89 -11.44
CA CYS A 72 12.87 6.77 -12.91
C CYS A 72 13.34 5.41 -13.44
N TYR A 73 14.34 4.79 -12.83
CA TYR A 73 14.84 3.48 -13.25
C TYR A 73 13.80 2.35 -13.15
N LEU A 74 12.76 2.53 -12.34
CA LEU A 74 11.70 1.51 -12.16
C LEU A 74 10.91 1.29 -13.45
N GLU A 75 10.66 2.34 -14.25
CA GLU A 75 9.96 2.21 -15.53
C GLU A 75 10.82 1.46 -16.58
N GLU A 76 12.15 1.64 -16.51
CA GLU A 76 13.07 0.90 -17.39
C GLU A 76 13.19 -0.58 -16.99
N ARG A 77 13.15 -0.85 -15.67
CA ARG A 77 13.34 -2.19 -15.13
C ARG A 77 12.07 -3.05 -15.17
N TYR A 78 10.92 -2.42 -14.96
CA TYR A 78 9.62 -3.09 -14.83
C TYR A 78 8.61 -2.55 -15.86
N PRO A 79 8.36 -3.25 -16.97
CA PRO A 79 7.46 -2.76 -18.02
C PRO A 79 6.01 -2.47 -17.57
N ALA A 80 5.57 -3.07 -16.44
CA ALA A 80 4.24 -2.81 -15.86
C ALA A 80 4.20 -1.52 -15.05
N VAL A 81 5.36 -0.92 -14.69
CA VAL A 81 5.44 0.27 -13.84
C VAL A 81 5.23 1.53 -14.65
N VAL A 82 4.46 2.46 -14.09
CA VAL A 82 4.27 3.83 -14.55
C VAL A 82 4.40 4.75 -13.34
N LEU A 83 5.24 5.79 -13.44
CA LEU A 83 5.35 6.79 -12.38
C LEU A 83 4.22 7.80 -12.47
N VAL A 84 3.63 8.12 -11.33
CA VAL A 84 2.57 9.14 -11.17
C VAL A 84 3.06 10.16 -10.16
N GLU A 85 3.13 11.44 -10.54
CA GLU A 85 3.57 12.47 -9.62
C GLU A 85 2.44 12.93 -8.68
N ASN A 86 2.68 12.87 -7.37
CA ASN A 86 1.89 13.57 -6.39
C ASN A 86 2.53 14.92 -6.09
N THR A 87 1.97 16.00 -6.59
CA THR A 87 2.47 17.38 -6.38
C THR A 87 2.07 17.96 -5.02
N GLU A 88 1.15 17.31 -4.31
CA GLU A 88 0.57 17.80 -3.06
C GLU A 88 1.12 17.09 -1.80
N TYR A 89 2.16 16.26 -1.94
CA TYR A 89 2.69 15.40 -0.87
C TYR A 89 3.23 16.16 0.36
N LEU A 90 3.57 17.45 0.21
CA LEU A 90 4.01 18.30 1.33
C LEU A 90 2.85 18.98 2.06
N GLU A 91 1.74 19.16 1.39
CA GLU A 91 0.61 19.98 1.86
C GLU A 91 -0.53 19.11 2.41
N LYS A 92 -0.62 17.86 1.92
CA LYS A 92 -1.69 16.93 2.25
C LYS A 92 -1.15 15.59 2.72
N ASN A 93 -1.97 14.90 3.50
CA ASN A 93 -1.68 13.55 3.95
C ASN A 93 -1.76 12.54 2.78
N ASN A 94 -1.62 11.23 3.05
CA ASN A 94 -1.55 10.19 2.03
C ASN A 94 -2.82 10.04 1.16
N ILE A 95 -3.94 10.69 1.52
CA ILE A 95 -5.10 10.84 0.64
C ILE A 95 -4.68 11.41 -0.73
N SER A 96 -3.72 12.35 -0.75
CA SER A 96 -3.20 12.95 -1.98
C SER A 96 -2.51 11.94 -2.90
N SER A 97 -1.89 10.91 -2.33
CA SER A 97 -1.25 9.85 -3.12
C SER A 97 -2.28 9.00 -3.87
N ILE A 98 -3.39 8.64 -3.21
CA ILE A 98 -4.47 7.93 -3.89
C ILE A 98 -5.17 8.83 -4.90
N TYR A 99 -5.38 10.10 -4.56
CA TYR A 99 -6.04 11.03 -5.48
C TYR A 99 -5.21 11.31 -6.74
N ALA A 100 -3.88 11.39 -6.65
CA ALA A 100 -2.98 11.54 -7.80
C ALA A 100 -3.11 10.37 -8.81
N ALA A 101 -3.51 9.19 -8.34
CA ALA A 101 -3.72 8.00 -9.15
C ALA A 101 -5.20 7.56 -9.21
N VAL A 102 -6.14 8.45 -8.90
CA VAL A 102 -7.57 8.11 -8.77
C VAL A 102 -8.17 7.48 -10.04
N ASP A 103 -7.72 7.89 -11.21
CA ASP A 103 -8.15 7.34 -12.50
C ASP A 103 -7.83 5.84 -12.63
N VAL A 104 -6.83 5.34 -11.91
CA VAL A 104 -6.49 3.91 -11.90
C VAL A 104 -7.61 3.07 -11.27
N LEU A 105 -8.24 3.61 -10.20
CA LEU A 105 -9.37 2.97 -9.51
C LEU A 105 -10.59 2.82 -10.44
N GLU A 106 -10.76 3.70 -11.41
CA GLU A 106 -11.87 3.65 -12.36
C GLU A 106 -11.68 2.58 -13.44
N GLN A 107 -10.43 2.11 -13.66
CA GLN A 107 -10.08 1.23 -14.76
C GLN A 107 -10.26 -0.25 -14.47
N GLY A 108 -10.40 -0.65 -13.20
CA GLY A 108 -10.59 -2.06 -12.86
C GLY A 108 -10.28 -2.39 -11.41
N ALA A 109 -10.14 -3.66 -11.13
CA ALA A 109 -9.73 -4.14 -9.82
C ALA A 109 -8.33 -3.64 -9.48
N THR A 110 -8.12 -3.18 -8.24
CA THR A 110 -6.89 -2.45 -7.90
C THR A 110 -6.34 -2.89 -6.54
N PHE A 111 -5.07 -3.27 -6.52
CA PHE A 111 -4.29 -3.33 -5.28
C PHE A 111 -3.83 -1.93 -4.88
N ILE A 112 -3.87 -1.62 -3.58
CA ILE A 112 -3.24 -0.42 -3.01
C ILE A 112 -2.20 -0.91 -2.02
N CYS A 113 -0.96 -0.45 -2.20
CA CYS A 113 0.20 -0.89 -1.44
C CYS A 113 0.99 0.32 -0.92
N GLU A 114 1.45 0.24 0.31
CA GLU A 114 2.53 1.09 0.80
C GLU A 114 3.86 0.64 0.19
N ALA A 115 4.80 1.56 0.01
CA ALA A 115 6.05 1.30 -0.70
C ALA A 115 7.24 1.01 0.24
N ASP A 116 7.05 1.14 1.54
CA ASP A 116 8.06 0.95 2.60
C ASP A 116 7.94 -0.43 3.29
N LEU A 117 7.43 -1.38 2.53
CA LEU A 117 7.24 -2.77 2.94
C LEU A 117 8.38 -3.64 2.40
N VAL A 118 8.78 -4.62 3.20
CA VAL A 118 9.60 -5.74 2.77
C VAL A 118 8.70 -6.96 2.61
N ILE A 119 8.40 -7.33 1.38
CA ILE A 119 7.63 -8.54 1.06
C ILE A 119 8.61 -9.70 0.89
N SER A 120 8.56 -10.66 1.81
CA SER A 120 9.39 -11.87 1.79
C SER A 120 8.71 -13.04 1.07
N ASP A 121 7.37 -13.00 0.95
CA ASP A 121 6.59 -13.98 0.19
C ASP A 121 6.10 -13.35 -1.12
N GLU A 122 6.78 -13.61 -2.23
CA GLU A 122 6.40 -13.09 -3.55
C GLU A 122 5.02 -13.53 -4.04
N HIS A 123 4.43 -14.56 -3.41
CA HIS A 123 3.09 -15.05 -3.71
C HIS A 123 2.00 -14.49 -2.78
N ILE A 124 2.32 -13.48 -1.96
CA ILE A 124 1.39 -12.90 -0.97
C ILE A 124 0.05 -12.44 -1.58
N PHE A 125 0.05 -12.03 -2.85
CA PHE A 125 -1.15 -11.63 -3.58
C PHE A 125 -1.94 -12.79 -4.19
N GLN A 126 -1.41 -14.03 -4.13
CA GLN A 126 -2.03 -15.21 -4.70
C GLN A 126 -2.64 -16.13 -3.64
N PRO A 127 -3.74 -16.87 -3.94
CA PRO A 127 -4.60 -16.64 -5.11
C PRO A 127 -5.25 -15.25 -5.04
N TRP A 128 -5.68 -14.72 -6.17
CA TRP A 128 -6.35 -13.42 -6.23
C TRP A 128 -7.55 -13.38 -5.29
N PRO A 129 -7.74 -12.27 -4.54
CA PRO A 129 -8.92 -12.12 -3.70
C PRO A 129 -10.20 -12.14 -4.54
N SER A 130 -11.20 -12.90 -4.10
CA SER A 130 -12.51 -12.96 -4.76
C SER A 130 -13.43 -11.78 -4.44
N ARG A 131 -13.07 -10.98 -3.45
CA ARG A 131 -13.76 -9.76 -3.00
C ARG A 131 -12.76 -8.79 -2.43
N SER A 132 -13.19 -7.54 -2.23
CA SER A 132 -12.36 -6.50 -1.64
C SER A 132 -11.90 -6.88 -0.23
N CYS A 133 -10.63 -6.59 0.07
CA CYS A 133 -10.06 -6.95 1.37
C CYS A 133 -8.87 -6.05 1.72
N TYR A 134 -8.63 -5.92 3.02
CA TYR A 134 -7.34 -5.51 3.55
C TYR A 134 -6.55 -6.75 3.96
N PHE A 135 -5.24 -6.67 3.80
CA PHE A 135 -4.33 -7.65 4.38
C PHE A 135 -4.09 -7.26 5.84
N GLY A 136 -4.20 -8.23 6.72
CA GLY A 136 -4.10 -7.96 8.15
C GLY A 136 -3.37 -9.06 8.90
N ARG A 137 -2.52 -8.65 9.84
CA ARG A 137 -1.83 -9.57 10.75
C ARG A 137 -2.53 -9.59 12.10
N LYS A 138 -2.95 -10.77 12.53
CA LYS A 138 -3.56 -10.93 13.85
C LYS A 138 -2.54 -10.66 14.95
N PHE A 139 -2.95 -9.92 15.96
CA PHE A 139 -2.13 -9.66 17.15
C PHE A 139 -2.97 -9.77 18.42
N SER A 140 -2.26 -9.88 19.57
CA SER A 140 -2.86 -9.92 20.90
C SER A 140 -2.42 -8.71 21.71
N GLY A 141 -3.31 -8.23 22.58
CA GLY A 141 -3.09 -7.03 23.36
C GLY A 141 -3.56 -5.77 22.65
N TYR A 142 -3.12 -4.60 23.12
CA TYR A 142 -3.50 -3.29 22.59
C TYR A 142 -2.39 -2.71 21.70
N THR A 143 -2.80 -2.00 20.64
CA THR A 143 -1.92 -1.14 19.81
C THR A 143 -2.61 0.19 19.50
N ASP A 144 -1.82 1.24 19.28
CA ASP A 144 -2.26 2.55 18.77
C ASP A 144 -2.22 2.63 17.24
N ASP A 145 -1.71 1.60 16.55
CA ASP A 145 -1.61 1.53 15.09
C ASP A 145 -2.98 1.33 14.43
N TRP A 146 -2.98 1.32 13.09
CA TRP A 146 -4.15 1.04 12.29
C TRP A 146 -4.60 -0.41 12.44
N VAL A 147 -5.88 -0.60 12.77
CA VAL A 147 -6.51 -1.89 13.02
C VAL A 147 -7.89 -1.98 12.36
N PHE A 148 -8.44 -3.19 12.39
CA PHE A 148 -9.76 -3.47 11.86
C PHE A 148 -10.66 -4.02 12.96
N ASP A 149 -11.87 -3.47 13.11
CA ASP A 149 -12.94 -4.13 13.86
C ASP A 149 -13.81 -4.91 12.87
N LEU A 150 -14.17 -6.12 13.25
CA LEU A 150 -15.01 -7.00 12.44
C LEU A 150 -16.41 -7.11 13.04
N ASP A 151 -17.41 -7.21 12.17
CA ASP A 151 -18.76 -7.57 12.58
C ASP A 151 -18.90 -9.08 12.81
N ASP A 152 -20.10 -9.51 13.27
CA ASP A 152 -20.40 -10.92 13.56
C ASP A 152 -20.30 -11.84 12.32
N SER A 153 -20.32 -11.27 11.11
CA SER A 153 -20.16 -12.01 9.85
C SER A 153 -18.70 -12.09 9.37
N GLY A 154 -17.75 -11.43 10.08
CA GLY A 154 -16.35 -11.35 9.73
C GLY A 154 -16.02 -10.30 8.68
N LYS A 155 -16.93 -9.37 8.39
CA LYS A 155 -16.66 -8.20 7.55
C LYS A 155 -16.00 -7.10 8.37
N ILE A 156 -15.22 -6.25 7.71
CA ILE A 156 -14.65 -5.05 8.33
C ILE A 156 -15.79 -4.06 8.60
N ALA A 157 -16.00 -3.74 9.86
CA ALA A 157 -16.95 -2.76 10.34
C ALA A 157 -16.30 -1.40 10.64
N ARG A 158 -14.98 -1.38 10.92
CA ARG A 158 -14.19 -0.17 11.12
C ARG A 158 -12.75 -0.37 10.63
N VAL A 159 -12.22 0.65 9.99
CA VAL A 159 -10.80 0.85 9.73
C VAL A 159 -10.37 2.07 10.53
N GLY A 160 -9.40 1.96 11.42
CA GLY A 160 -8.99 3.10 12.25
C GLY A 160 -7.88 2.78 13.23
N LYS A 161 -7.41 3.81 13.92
CA LYS A 161 -6.34 3.69 14.92
C LYS A 161 -6.86 3.17 16.25
N GLY A 162 -6.02 2.38 16.90
CA GLY A 162 -6.23 1.86 18.24
C GLY A 162 -7.22 0.69 18.30
N GLY A 163 -6.78 -0.41 18.91
CA GLY A 163 -7.61 -1.59 19.14
C GLY A 163 -6.88 -2.69 19.89
N SER A 164 -7.60 -3.75 20.26
CA SER A 164 -7.07 -4.90 21.00
C SER A 164 -7.53 -6.22 20.40
N ASP A 165 -6.63 -7.22 20.41
CA ASP A 165 -6.94 -8.62 20.08
C ASP A 165 -7.60 -8.81 18.68
N THR A 166 -7.21 -7.99 17.71
CA THR A 166 -7.78 -7.94 16.37
C THR A 166 -6.71 -8.08 15.28
N TYR A 167 -6.93 -7.54 14.10
CA TYR A 167 -5.99 -7.51 12.99
C TYR A 167 -5.38 -6.12 12.84
N ALA A 168 -4.04 -6.02 12.84
CA ALA A 168 -3.31 -4.83 12.46
C ALA A 168 -3.19 -4.74 10.94
N MET A 169 -3.28 -3.53 10.40
CA MET A 169 -3.01 -3.22 9.00
C MET A 169 -1.54 -3.51 8.67
N VAL A 170 -1.29 -3.97 7.45
CA VAL A 170 0.07 -4.25 6.96
C VAL A 170 0.40 -3.51 5.66
N GLY A 171 -0.33 -2.45 5.36
CA GLY A 171 -0.06 -1.60 4.20
C GLY A 171 -0.45 -2.18 2.84
N LEU A 172 -1.24 -3.26 2.80
CA LEU A 172 -1.74 -3.88 1.57
C LEU A 172 -3.26 -3.99 1.57
N SER A 173 -3.89 -3.67 0.45
CA SER A 173 -5.32 -3.86 0.24
C SER A 173 -5.63 -4.21 -1.21
N TYR A 174 -6.82 -4.75 -1.45
CA TYR A 174 -7.37 -5.04 -2.76
C TYR A 174 -8.81 -4.58 -2.83
N PHE A 175 -9.15 -3.87 -3.89
CA PHE A 175 -10.52 -3.47 -4.19
C PHE A 175 -10.96 -4.12 -5.51
N SER A 176 -12.08 -4.85 -5.48
CA SER A 176 -12.73 -5.34 -6.68
C SER A 176 -13.10 -4.18 -7.61
N ALA A 177 -13.27 -4.40 -8.91
CA ALA A 177 -13.58 -3.31 -9.84
C ALA A 177 -14.81 -2.47 -9.44
N PRO A 178 -15.92 -3.05 -8.93
CA PRO A 178 -17.03 -2.25 -8.41
C PRO A 178 -16.64 -1.38 -7.21
N ASP A 179 -15.86 -1.92 -6.27
CA ASP A 179 -15.47 -1.18 -5.06
C ASP A 179 -14.36 -0.16 -5.34
N ALA A 180 -13.43 -0.45 -6.27
CA ALA A 180 -12.44 0.51 -6.74
C ALA A 180 -13.13 1.76 -7.34
N LYS A 181 -14.16 1.58 -8.17
CA LYS A 181 -14.96 2.69 -8.70
C LYS A 181 -15.72 3.47 -7.63
N ARG A 182 -16.24 2.78 -6.59
CA ARG A 182 -16.85 3.47 -5.45
C ARG A 182 -15.81 4.29 -4.70
N LEU A 183 -14.63 3.70 -4.44
CA LEU A 183 -13.53 4.39 -3.78
C LEU A 183 -13.08 5.63 -4.57
N ALA A 184 -12.95 5.55 -5.90
CA ALA A 184 -12.66 6.72 -6.74
C ALA A 184 -13.68 7.84 -6.53
N ARG A 185 -14.98 7.52 -6.54
CA ARG A 185 -16.04 8.49 -6.25
C ARG A 185 -15.87 9.10 -4.86
N PHE A 186 -15.64 8.29 -3.83
CA PHE A 186 -15.45 8.76 -2.46
C PHE A 186 -14.23 9.69 -2.35
N MET A 187 -13.13 9.39 -3.05
CA MET A 187 -11.97 10.27 -3.13
C MET A 187 -12.30 11.61 -3.77
N HIS A 188 -13.02 11.61 -4.89
CA HIS A 188 -13.47 12.84 -5.54
C HIS A 188 -14.39 13.67 -4.65
N ASP A 189 -15.27 13.03 -3.89
CA ASP A 189 -16.18 13.74 -2.99
C ASP A 189 -15.42 14.27 -1.76
N ALA A 190 -14.54 13.49 -1.16
CA ALA A 190 -13.69 13.94 -0.05
C ALA A 190 -12.85 15.17 -0.42
N TYR A 191 -12.29 15.21 -1.64
CA TYR A 191 -11.48 16.35 -2.11
C TYR A 191 -12.25 17.67 -2.28
N LYS A 192 -13.58 17.64 -2.28
CA LYS A 192 -14.42 18.85 -2.30
C LYS A 192 -14.67 19.42 -0.91
N GLU A 193 -14.43 18.62 0.14
CA GLU A 193 -14.70 19.00 1.50
C GLU A 193 -13.50 19.74 2.13
N THR A 194 -13.79 20.71 2.97
CA THR A 194 -12.76 21.42 3.76
C THR A 194 -12.16 20.47 4.79
N GLY A 195 -10.84 20.46 4.92
CA GLY A 195 -10.12 19.61 5.88
C GLY A 195 -9.66 18.26 5.33
N HIS A 196 -9.96 17.98 4.05
CA HIS A 196 -9.53 16.74 3.39
C HIS A 196 -8.00 16.57 3.39
N GLU A 197 -7.25 17.66 3.44
CA GLU A 197 -5.79 17.66 3.46
C GLU A 197 -5.20 16.91 4.68
N GLN A 198 -5.98 16.75 5.75
CA GLN A 198 -5.56 16.05 6.97
C GLN A 198 -5.91 14.55 6.94
N LEU A 199 -6.77 14.12 6.01
CA LEU A 199 -7.25 12.74 5.96
C LEU A 199 -6.19 11.77 5.45
N PHE A 200 -6.16 10.60 6.04
CA PHE A 200 -5.64 9.41 5.40
C PHE A 200 -6.68 8.88 4.41
N TRP A 201 -6.23 8.21 3.36
CA TRP A 201 -7.17 7.60 2.41
C TRP A 201 -8.03 6.51 3.08
N ASP A 202 -7.49 5.87 4.11
CA ASP A 202 -8.20 4.89 4.94
C ASP A 202 -9.34 5.52 5.77
N ASP A 203 -9.23 6.81 6.14
CA ASP A 203 -10.33 7.54 6.75
C ASP A 203 -11.51 7.66 5.78
N VAL A 204 -11.22 7.88 4.48
CA VAL A 204 -12.27 7.94 3.46
C VAL A 204 -12.95 6.57 3.31
N VAL A 205 -12.17 5.47 3.31
CA VAL A 205 -12.73 4.11 3.32
C VAL A 205 -13.62 3.91 4.54
N ASN A 206 -13.14 4.28 5.73
CA ASN A 206 -13.90 4.11 6.97
C ASN A 206 -15.21 4.92 6.98
N ASN A 207 -15.20 6.13 6.46
CA ASN A 207 -16.39 6.98 6.36
C ASN A 207 -17.49 6.38 5.45
N HIS A 208 -17.09 5.50 4.53
CA HIS A 208 -17.98 4.83 3.57
C HIS A 208 -18.01 3.31 3.75
N ILE A 209 -17.62 2.80 4.93
CA ILE A 209 -17.45 1.37 5.18
C ILE A 209 -18.72 0.55 4.88
N ALA A 210 -19.90 1.11 5.15
CA ALA A 210 -21.18 0.46 4.91
C ALA A 210 -21.52 0.29 3.41
N GLU A 211 -20.84 1.04 2.51
CA GLU A 211 -21.05 0.95 1.07
C GLU A 211 -20.08 -0.03 0.40
N LEU A 212 -19.12 -0.59 1.14
CA LEU A 212 -18.08 -1.49 0.68
C LEU A 212 -18.27 -2.91 1.26
N ASP A 213 -17.87 -3.93 0.50
CA ASP A 213 -17.86 -5.32 0.97
C ASP A 213 -16.43 -5.76 1.29
N LEU A 214 -15.91 -5.29 2.43
CA LEU A 214 -14.52 -5.48 2.84
C LEU A 214 -14.36 -6.65 3.81
N SER A 215 -13.33 -7.45 3.59
CA SER A 215 -12.93 -8.56 4.46
C SER A 215 -11.46 -8.45 4.83
N ILE A 216 -11.00 -9.26 5.79
CA ILE A 216 -9.58 -9.44 6.08
C ILE A 216 -9.03 -10.61 5.26
N ARG A 217 -7.87 -10.38 4.64
CA ARG A 217 -6.97 -11.44 4.18
C ARG A 217 -5.85 -11.59 5.21
N PRO A 218 -5.85 -12.66 6.00
CA PRO A 218 -4.81 -12.86 7.01
C PRO A 218 -3.43 -13.06 6.38
N VAL A 219 -2.41 -12.48 6.99
CA VAL A 219 -0.99 -12.70 6.64
C VAL A 219 -0.18 -13.01 7.89
N GLU A 220 0.92 -13.74 7.68
CA GLU A 220 1.85 -14.11 8.73
C GLU A 220 3.04 -13.14 8.80
N ALA A 221 3.66 -13.00 9.96
CA ALA A 221 4.76 -12.08 10.20
C ALA A 221 5.99 -12.29 9.30
N TRP A 222 6.21 -13.52 8.81
CA TRP A 222 7.33 -13.82 7.92
C TRP A 222 7.10 -13.38 6.47
N GLN A 223 5.84 -13.17 6.06
CA GLN A 223 5.49 -12.84 4.67
C GLN A 223 5.77 -11.38 4.34
N ILE A 224 5.61 -10.50 5.33
CA ILE A 224 5.66 -9.05 5.15
C ILE A 224 6.10 -8.35 6.43
N ALA A 225 6.94 -7.33 6.28
CA ALA A 225 7.33 -6.42 7.35
C ALA A 225 7.26 -4.97 6.85
N GLU A 226 6.76 -4.08 7.69
CA GLU A 226 6.87 -2.64 7.53
C GLU A 226 8.07 -2.15 8.34
N LEU A 227 8.91 -1.29 7.76
CA LEU A 227 10.12 -0.77 8.39
C LEU A 227 10.01 0.75 8.50
N ASP A 228 9.67 1.24 9.66
CA ASP A 228 9.39 2.65 9.92
C ASP A 228 10.54 3.44 10.54
N SER A 229 11.50 2.75 11.12
CA SER A 229 12.61 3.35 11.83
C SER A 229 13.95 2.71 11.49
N VAL A 230 15.05 3.45 11.75
CA VAL A 230 16.41 2.92 11.62
C VAL A 230 16.63 1.70 12.55
N ALA A 231 15.95 1.66 13.70
CA ALA A 231 16.05 0.55 14.63
C ALA A 231 15.41 -0.73 14.06
N GLU A 232 14.23 -0.63 13.45
CA GLU A 232 13.58 -1.75 12.77
C GLU A 232 14.39 -2.22 11.56
N LEU A 233 14.90 -1.25 10.77
CA LEU A 233 15.78 -1.57 9.63
C LEU A 233 17.02 -2.34 10.09
N ALA A 234 17.70 -1.90 11.15
CA ALA A 234 18.90 -2.57 11.67
C ALA A 234 18.60 -3.94 12.31
N ALA A 235 17.39 -4.11 12.87
CA ALA A 235 16.96 -5.40 13.38
C ALA A 235 16.66 -6.40 12.23
N PHE A 236 16.23 -5.89 11.08
CA PHE A 236 15.91 -6.70 9.90
C PHE A 236 17.15 -6.96 9.01
N ASP A 237 18.01 -5.93 8.88
CA ASP A 237 19.28 -6.00 8.10
C ASP A 237 20.44 -5.49 8.96
N HIS A 238 21.29 -6.40 9.44
CA HIS A 238 22.44 -6.10 10.32
C HIS A 238 23.48 -5.15 9.70
N GLY A 239 23.45 -4.95 8.37
CA GLY A 239 24.29 -3.97 7.70
C GLY A 239 24.08 -2.52 8.21
N TYR A 240 22.93 -2.23 8.83
CA TYR A 240 22.57 -0.92 9.36
C TYR A 240 22.85 -0.72 10.86
N GLU A 241 23.37 -1.72 11.59
CA GLU A 241 23.64 -1.60 13.02
C GLU A 241 24.58 -0.44 13.40
N CYS A 242 25.45 -0.04 12.50
CA CYS A 242 26.38 1.08 12.72
C CYS A 242 25.64 2.42 12.92
N LEU A 243 24.43 2.56 12.36
CA LEU A 243 23.62 3.78 12.48
C LEU A 243 22.97 3.94 13.88
N LEU A 244 22.87 2.86 14.66
CA LEU A 244 22.33 2.90 16.02
C LEU A 244 23.34 3.45 17.04
N ARG A 245 24.61 3.60 16.65
CA ARG A 245 25.73 4.01 17.53
C ARG A 245 26.09 5.48 17.35
N SER A 246 25.47 6.17 16.42
CA SER A 246 25.69 7.58 16.10
C SER A 246 24.59 8.48 16.70
#